data_71077521e47ab8fddb843483dc648bd8
#
_entry.id   71077521e47ab8fddb843483dc648bd8
#
_cell.length_a   1.000
_cell.length_b   1.000
_cell.length_c   1.000
_cell.angle_alpha   90.00
_cell.angle_beta   90.00
_cell.angle_gamma   90.00
#
_symmetry.space_group_name_H-M   'P 1'
#
loop_
_entity.id
_entity.type
_entity.pdbx_description
1 polymer ?
#
loop_
_entity_poly.entity_id
_entity_poly.type
_entity_poly.pdbx_seq_one_letter_code
_entity_poly.pdbx_strand_id
1 'polypeptide(L)'
;MVVSNDECFRSGRPDHNWAAAPLVLQRRCLLRHLVGLVGLGSLAAPAAADRLPPLCGSAPPPAYPAADKPALVQSWLQDGRQDGPLPDCGGLRARDFELLVRITASYIAPGDLDTQLSHFGAVSHLKGASYWSYSDRKRLVLFHEAYAVDQPGTLKPRADFSAAELRSGNELYFVHSDNRSSTLSPYSLRLVQSSADAFQVLIENVTDLRYLGMTLVAHHEMQWAVAIERLGAGRWGYRSLLGLRHLHLGRAEQHRLSNLARSVAMFDLLAGRQTDIEGYR
;
A
#
# COMPACT_ATOMS: atom_id res chain seq x y z
N MET A 1 20.38 43.67 31.05
CA MET A 1 19.08 44.12 31.52
C MET A 1 18.21 42.86 31.49
N VAL A 2 18.24 41.92 32.45
CA VAL A 2 17.81 41.95 33.84
C VAL A 2 16.36 42.43 33.97
N VAL A 3 15.53 41.48 34.34
CA VAL A 3 14.55 41.31 35.43
C VAL A 3 13.56 40.25 35.01
N SER A 4 13.48 38.98 35.44
CA SER A 4 13.26 38.35 36.75
C SER A 4 11.96 38.78 37.45
N ASN A 5 11.17 37.79 37.75
CA ASN A 5 10.48 37.45 39.03
C ASN A 5 9.28 36.55 38.73
N ASP A 6 9.24 35.33 39.14
CA ASP A 6 9.17 34.70 40.48
C ASP A 6 7.78 34.81 41.15
N GLU A 7 7.35 33.61 41.58
CA GLU A 7 6.64 33.22 42.81
C GLU A 7 5.13 33.49 42.97
N CYS A 8 4.38 32.44 43.29
CA CYS A 8 3.89 32.06 44.61
C CYS A 8 2.99 30.82 44.55
N PHE A 9 3.34 29.77 45.02
CA PHE A 9 3.20 28.90 46.19
C PHE A 9 2.10 29.28 47.19
N ARG A 10 1.20 28.29 47.46
CA ARG A 10 0.67 27.80 48.76
C ARG A 10 -0.60 27.00 48.52
N SER A 11 -0.64 25.70 48.76
CA SER A 11 -0.68 24.93 50.02
C SER A 11 -1.92 25.19 50.88
N GLY A 12 -2.67 24.14 51.15
CA GLY A 12 -3.66 24.09 52.20
C GLY A 12 -4.58 22.86 52.14
N ARG A 13 -4.21 21.78 52.76
CA ARG A 13 -5.09 20.83 53.49
C ARG A 13 -5.11 21.27 54.96
N PRO A 14 -5.95 20.74 55.90
CA PRO A 14 -6.86 19.56 55.87
C PRO A 14 -8.18 19.77 56.70
N ASP A 15 -8.85 18.66 56.97
CA ASP A 15 -9.51 18.17 58.16
C ASP A 15 -11.04 18.05 58.21
N HIS A 16 -11.38 16.76 58.33
CA HIS A 16 -12.33 16.10 59.26
C HIS A 16 -13.66 16.75 59.67
N ASN A 17 -14.80 16.06 59.49
CA ASN A 17 -15.48 15.43 60.64
C ASN A 17 -16.69 14.59 60.25
N TRP A 18 -16.92 13.58 61.07
CA TRP A 18 -18.00 12.62 61.16
C TRP A 18 -19.35 13.19 61.64
N ALA A 19 -20.47 12.61 61.18
CA ALA A 19 -21.54 12.12 62.09
C ALA A 19 -22.75 11.63 61.29
N ALA A 20 -23.02 10.37 61.38
CA ALA A 20 -24.20 9.66 61.91
C ALA A 20 -25.60 9.95 61.40
N ALA A 21 -26.24 8.84 61.01
CA ALA A 21 -27.62 8.56 60.60
C ALA A 21 -28.75 9.04 61.57
N PRO A 22 -30.03 8.97 61.13
CA PRO A 22 -30.75 7.71 61.24
C PRO A 22 -31.81 7.38 60.18
N LEU A 23 -32.16 6.12 60.21
CA LEU A 23 -33.26 5.43 59.55
C LEU A 23 -34.65 6.01 59.84
N VAL A 24 -35.52 6.10 58.84
CA VAL A 24 -36.98 5.96 59.01
C VAL A 24 -37.56 5.12 57.89
N LEU A 25 -38.30 4.13 58.33
CA LEU A 25 -39.06 3.16 57.53
C LEU A 25 -40.40 3.72 57.00
N GLN A 26 -40.91 3.02 56.01
CA GLN A 26 -42.32 2.83 55.59
C GLN A 26 -42.78 3.71 54.42
N ARG A 27 -43.32 3.14 53.35
CA ARG A 27 -44.52 2.28 53.22
C ARG A 27 -44.61 1.68 51.79
N ARG A 28 -45.15 0.49 51.76
CA ARG A 28 -45.57 -0.29 50.59
C ARG A 28 -46.54 0.47 49.69
N CYS A 29 -46.33 0.39 48.38
CA CYS A 29 -47.40 0.42 47.38
C CYS A 29 -47.09 -0.56 46.27
N LEU A 30 -47.87 -1.64 46.22
CA LEU A 30 -47.96 -2.56 45.10
C LEU A 30 -48.63 -1.86 43.92
N LEU A 31 -47.97 -1.82 42.79
CA LEU A 31 -48.67 -1.67 41.52
C LEU A 31 -48.04 -2.61 40.49
N ARG A 32 -48.88 -3.45 39.94
CA ARG A 32 -48.62 -4.43 38.88
C ARG A 32 -48.13 -3.70 37.64
N HIS A 33 -47.03 -4.14 37.07
CA HIS A 33 -46.58 -3.67 35.78
C HIS A 33 -46.41 -4.79 34.78
N LEU A 34 -47.08 -4.58 33.68
CA LEU A 34 -46.88 -5.27 32.40
C LEU A 34 -45.38 -5.31 32.02
N VAL A 35 -44.91 -6.51 31.82
CA VAL A 35 -43.60 -6.75 31.19
C VAL A 35 -43.74 -6.55 29.71
N GLY A 36 -43.40 -5.36 29.25
CA GLY A 36 -43.11 -5.10 27.83
C GLY A 36 -41.72 -5.65 27.50
N LEU A 37 -41.64 -6.79 26.80
CA LEU A 37 -40.43 -7.26 26.18
C LEU A 37 -40.07 -6.29 25.04
N VAL A 38 -39.26 -5.30 25.33
CA VAL A 38 -38.52 -4.56 24.31
C VAL A 38 -37.34 -5.45 23.90
N GLY A 39 -37.50 -6.12 22.77
CA GLY A 39 -36.40 -6.82 22.11
C GLY A 39 -35.31 -5.82 21.76
N LEU A 40 -34.26 -5.77 22.55
CA LEU A 40 -32.98 -5.20 22.18
C LEU A 40 -32.42 -6.01 21.00
N GLY A 41 -32.80 -5.63 19.80
CA GLY A 41 -32.12 -6.06 18.59
C GLY A 41 -30.66 -5.59 18.71
N SER A 42 -29.78 -6.50 19.07
CA SER A 42 -28.34 -6.28 18.94
C SER A 42 -28.07 -5.99 17.46
N LEU A 43 -27.89 -4.70 17.14
CA LEU A 43 -27.25 -4.29 15.91
C LEU A 43 -25.82 -4.85 15.99
N ALA A 44 -25.63 -6.07 15.47
CA ALA A 44 -24.30 -6.60 15.26
C ALA A 44 -23.57 -5.55 14.39
N ALA A 45 -22.64 -4.83 15.01
CA ALA A 45 -21.70 -4.02 14.25
C ALA A 45 -21.10 -4.93 13.18
N PRO A 46 -21.04 -4.51 11.91
CA PRO A 46 -20.37 -5.31 10.89
C PRO A 46 -18.97 -5.63 11.44
N ALA A 47 -18.66 -6.92 11.49
CA ALA A 47 -17.31 -7.36 11.86
C ALA A 47 -16.33 -6.51 11.06
N ALA A 48 -15.40 -5.85 11.73
CA ALA A 48 -14.34 -5.11 11.05
C ALA A 48 -13.70 -6.13 10.10
N ALA A 49 -13.93 -5.95 8.79
CA ALA A 49 -13.30 -6.78 7.79
C ALA A 49 -11.82 -6.83 8.13
N ASP A 50 -11.21 -8.00 8.05
CA ASP A 50 -9.81 -8.27 8.41
C ASP A 50 -8.94 -7.46 7.43
N ARG A 51 -8.80 -6.15 7.74
CA ARG A 51 -8.14 -5.19 6.86
C ARG A 51 -6.65 -5.44 6.90
N LEU A 52 -6.05 -5.47 5.72
CA LEU A 52 -4.60 -5.51 5.62
C LEU A 52 -3.98 -4.29 6.37
N PRO A 53 -2.85 -4.50 7.07
CA PRO A 53 -2.14 -3.38 7.67
C PRO A 53 -1.73 -2.35 6.60
N PRO A 54 -1.62 -1.07 6.96
CA PRO A 54 -1.17 -0.06 6.02
C PRO A 54 0.24 -0.36 5.52
N LEU A 55 0.50 -0.11 4.24
CA LEU A 55 1.83 -0.29 3.64
C LEU A 55 2.86 0.67 4.25
N CYS A 56 2.44 1.84 4.70
CA CYS A 56 3.30 2.87 5.28
C CYS A 56 2.66 3.60 6.45
N GLY A 57 3.44 3.79 7.49
CA GLY A 57 3.12 4.63 8.64
C GLY A 57 2.03 4.07 9.54
N SER A 58 1.83 4.71 10.68
CA SER A 58 0.73 4.42 11.62
C SER A 58 -0.55 5.19 11.27
N ALA A 59 -0.46 6.21 10.42
CA ALA A 59 -1.63 6.98 10.00
C ALA A 59 -2.52 6.15 9.06
N PRO A 60 -3.85 6.30 9.13
CA PRO A 60 -4.73 5.66 8.17
C PRO A 60 -4.32 6.02 6.75
N PRO A 61 -4.26 5.04 5.82
CA PRO A 61 -3.97 5.33 4.43
C PRO A 61 -5.06 6.25 3.85
N PRO A 62 -4.76 7.04 2.79
CA PRO A 62 -5.75 7.84 2.10
C PRO A 62 -6.97 7.00 1.71
N ALA A 63 -8.16 7.61 1.75
CA ALA A 63 -9.37 6.98 1.26
C ALA A 63 -9.22 6.64 -0.23
N TYR A 64 -9.83 5.54 -0.66
CA TYR A 64 -9.85 5.18 -2.07
C TYR A 64 -10.67 6.19 -2.88
N PRO A 65 -10.12 6.76 -3.96
CA PRO A 65 -10.90 7.55 -4.89
C PRO A 65 -11.98 6.70 -5.56
N ALA A 66 -12.98 7.33 -6.16
CA ALA A 66 -13.95 6.62 -6.99
C ALA A 66 -13.25 5.96 -8.20
N ALA A 67 -13.80 4.84 -8.69
CA ALA A 67 -13.14 4.02 -9.70
C ALA A 67 -12.93 4.72 -11.06
N ASP A 68 -13.70 5.78 -11.33
CA ASP A 68 -13.57 6.64 -12.53
C ASP A 68 -12.59 7.80 -12.34
N LYS A 69 -12.04 7.99 -11.15
CA LYS A 69 -11.11 9.07 -10.84
C LYS A 69 -9.65 8.64 -11.03
N PRO A 70 -8.75 9.59 -11.28
CA PRO A 70 -7.31 9.35 -11.24
C PRO A 70 -6.86 8.74 -9.92
N ALA A 71 -5.80 7.95 -9.95
CA ALA A 71 -5.17 7.46 -8.73
C ALA A 71 -4.59 8.63 -7.92
N LEU A 72 -4.65 8.52 -6.59
CA LEU A 72 -3.91 9.41 -5.70
C LEU A 72 -2.46 8.96 -5.69
N VAL A 73 -1.56 9.89 -6.01
CA VAL A 73 -0.12 9.64 -6.07
C VAL A 73 0.57 10.49 -5.02
N GLN A 74 1.46 9.88 -4.26
CA GLN A 74 2.35 10.56 -3.32
C GLN A 74 3.77 10.02 -3.51
N SER A 75 4.74 10.88 -3.33
CA SER A 75 6.14 10.49 -3.44
C SER A 75 7.01 11.25 -2.44
N TRP A 76 8.05 10.59 -1.96
CA TRP A 76 8.99 11.14 -1.00
C TRP A 76 10.40 10.89 -1.49
N LEU A 77 11.24 11.92 -1.40
CA LEU A 77 12.68 11.81 -1.57
C LEU A 77 13.34 11.97 -0.20
N GLN A 78 14.46 11.30 0.02
CA GLN A 78 15.20 11.37 1.29
C GLN A 78 15.66 12.79 1.64
N ASP A 79 15.85 13.64 0.62
CA ASP A 79 16.23 15.05 0.80
C ASP A 79 15.09 15.95 1.32
N GLY A 80 13.92 15.38 1.59
CA GLY A 80 12.78 16.06 2.21
C GLY A 80 12.05 17.07 1.33
N ARG A 81 12.35 17.14 0.04
CA ARG A 81 11.82 18.18 -0.86
C ARG A 81 10.37 18.01 -1.25
N GLN A 82 9.75 16.84 -1.02
CA GLN A 82 8.35 16.61 -1.43
C GLN A 82 7.60 15.75 -0.43
N ASP A 83 6.32 16.07 -0.27
CA ASP A 83 5.33 15.36 0.57
C ASP A 83 5.75 15.11 2.04
N GLY A 84 6.77 15.83 2.53
CA GLY A 84 7.26 15.74 3.92
C GLY A 84 8.32 14.66 4.15
N PRO A 85 8.60 14.31 5.42
CA PRO A 85 9.60 13.31 5.76
C PRO A 85 9.18 11.92 5.29
N LEU A 86 10.17 11.07 4.97
CA LEU A 86 9.93 9.68 4.60
C LEU A 86 9.12 8.96 5.68
N PRO A 87 7.97 8.35 5.34
CA PRO A 87 7.20 7.59 6.30
C PRO A 87 7.89 6.26 6.64
N ASP A 88 7.68 5.75 7.84
CA ASP A 88 8.06 4.37 8.19
C ASP A 88 7.12 3.39 7.46
N CYS A 89 7.68 2.59 6.56
CA CYS A 89 6.93 1.71 5.68
C CYS A 89 7.19 0.25 6.03
N GLY A 90 6.43 -0.28 6.99
CA GLY A 90 6.52 -1.68 7.43
C GLY A 90 6.14 -2.71 6.38
N GLY A 91 5.52 -2.31 5.26
CA GLY A 91 5.20 -3.19 4.12
C GLY A 91 6.40 -3.56 3.27
N LEU A 92 7.54 -2.87 3.43
CA LEU A 92 8.79 -3.13 2.75
C LEU A 92 9.82 -3.69 3.72
N ARG A 93 10.74 -4.51 3.23
CA ARG A 93 11.80 -5.13 4.07
C ARG A 93 12.91 -4.16 4.45
N ALA A 94 13.30 -3.28 3.52
CA ALA A 94 14.29 -2.24 3.76
C ALA A 94 13.61 -0.96 4.23
N ARG A 95 14.33 -0.12 4.98
CA ARG A 95 13.80 1.13 5.55
C ARG A 95 14.55 2.37 5.11
N ASP A 96 15.71 2.20 4.51
CA ASP A 96 16.63 3.26 4.08
C ASP A 96 16.44 3.61 2.60
N PHE A 97 15.18 3.85 2.20
CA PHE A 97 14.85 4.25 0.83
C PHE A 97 15.18 5.71 0.57
N GLU A 98 15.74 6.00 -0.59
CA GLU A 98 15.93 7.37 -1.09
C GLU A 98 14.70 7.90 -1.82
N LEU A 99 13.91 7.01 -2.41
CA LEU A 99 12.65 7.33 -3.06
C LEU A 99 11.57 6.35 -2.63
N LEU A 100 10.43 6.90 -2.23
CA LEU A 100 9.17 6.16 -2.08
C LEU A 100 8.12 6.75 -3.03
N VAL A 101 7.34 5.87 -3.68
CA VAL A 101 6.16 6.25 -4.49
C VAL A 101 4.97 5.42 -4.02
N ARG A 102 3.91 6.09 -3.58
CA ARG A 102 2.66 5.46 -3.16
C ARG A 102 1.55 5.78 -4.15
N ILE A 103 0.82 4.75 -4.55
CA ILE A 103 -0.41 4.86 -5.33
C ILE A 103 -1.57 4.39 -4.46
N THR A 104 -2.66 5.15 -4.45
CA THR A 104 -3.95 4.73 -3.89
C THR A 104 -5.02 4.94 -4.94
N ALA A 105 -5.72 3.89 -5.32
CA ALA A 105 -6.69 3.92 -6.40
C ALA A 105 -7.82 2.92 -6.16
N SER A 106 -8.89 3.00 -6.95
CA SER A 106 -9.86 1.92 -7.06
C SER A 106 -10.22 1.66 -8.52
N TYR A 107 -10.70 0.46 -8.80
CA TYR A 107 -11.09 0.04 -10.15
C TYR A 107 -12.28 -0.91 -10.10
N ILE A 108 -12.93 -1.10 -11.24
CA ILE A 108 -14.01 -2.06 -11.41
C ILE A 108 -13.47 -3.27 -12.17
N ALA A 109 -13.63 -4.43 -11.59
CA ALA A 109 -13.30 -5.70 -12.23
C ALA A 109 -14.25 -6.80 -11.74
N PRO A 110 -14.64 -7.75 -12.64
CA PRO A 110 -15.44 -8.89 -12.24
C PRO A 110 -14.62 -9.91 -11.43
N GLY A 111 -15.32 -10.88 -10.88
CA GLY A 111 -14.73 -12.03 -10.20
C GLY A 111 -14.53 -11.84 -8.70
N ASP A 112 -13.95 -12.84 -8.12
CA ASP A 112 -13.62 -12.94 -6.71
C ASP A 112 -12.13 -12.62 -6.44
N LEU A 113 -11.68 -12.83 -5.22
CA LEU A 113 -10.30 -12.57 -4.84
C LEU A 113 -9.30 -13.46 -5.60
N ASP A 114 -9.67 -14.72 -5.89
CA ASP A 114 -8.79 -15.62 -6.64
C ASP A 114 -8.66 -15.21 -8.11
N THR A 115 -9.73 -14.66 -8.68
CA THR A 115 -9.69 -14.03 -10.00
C THR A 115 -8.73 -12.85 -10.03
N GLN A 116 -8.78 -11.96 -9.01
CA GLN A 116 -7.85 -10.82 -8.91
C GLN A 116 -6.42 -11.28 -8.67
N LEU A 117 -6.22 -12.31 -7.84
CA LEU A 117 -4.90 -12.85 -7.56
C LEU A 117 -4.29 -13.51 -8.81
N SER A 118 -5.08 -14.29 -9.57
CA SER A 118 -4.65 -14.86 -10.85
C SER A 118 -4.32 -13.78 -11.89
N HIS A 119 -5.14 -12.72 -11.95
CA HIS A 119 -4.89 -11.59 -12.84
C HIS A 119 -3.58 -10.89 -12.47
N PHE A 120 -3.32 -10.70 -11.18
CA PHE A 120 -2.04 -10.15 -10.70
C PHE A 120 -0.87 -11.08 -11.03
N GLY A 121 -1.06 -12.39 -10.96
CA GLY A 121 -0.08 -13.41 -11.29
C GLY A 121 0.22 -13.56 -12.78
N ALA A 122 -0.62 -12.98 -13.66
CA ALA A 122 -0.45 -13.03 -15.12
C ALA A 122 0.65 -12.07 -15.59
N VAL A 123 1.89 -12.33 -15.15
CA VAL A 123 3.04 -11.45 -15.39
C VAL A 123 3.40 -11.28 -16.87
N SER A 124 3.00 -12.22 -17.73
CA SER A 124 3.18 -12.07 -19.18
C SER A 124 2.39 -10.90 -19.76
N HIS A 125 1.31 -10.46 -19.11
CA HIS A 125 0.51 -9.30 -19.51
C HIS A 125 1.25 -7.96 -19.32
N LEU A 126 2.34 -7.95 -18.58
CA LEU A 126 3.21 -6.77 -18.48
C LEU A 126 3.85 -6.40 -19.82
N LYS A 127 4.08 -7.40 -20.71
CA LYS A 127 4.67 -7.18 -22.03
C LYS A 127 3.82 -6.21 -22.86
N GLY A 128 4.47 -5.19 -23.41
CA GLY A 128 3.82 -4.16 -24.22
C GLY A 128 3.13 -3.05 -23.41
N ALA A 129 3.08 -3.15 -22.08
CA ALA A 129 2.61 -2.04 -21.25
C ALA A 129 3.35 -0.76 -21.60
N SER A 130 2.65 0.36 -21.62
CA SER A 130 3.21 1.65 -21.97
C SER A 130 3.04 2.67 -20.85
N TYR A 131 3.94 3.64 -20.83
CA TYR A 131 3.90 4.73 -19.86
C TYR A 131 4.27 6.06 -20.54
N TRP A 132 4.00 7.18 -19.89
CA TRP A 132 4.47 8.48 -20.34
C TRP A 132 5.88 8.74 -19.81
N SER A 133 6.83 8.97 -20.70
CA SER A 133 8.17 9.40 -20.34
C SER A 133 8.23 10.92 -20.20
N TYR A 134 8.47 11.41 -18.97
CA TYR A 134 8.64 12.85 -18.75
C TYR A 134 9.90 13.41 -19.42
N SER A 135 10.97 12.63 -19.50
CA SER A 135 12.21 13.03 -20.15
C SER A 135 12.06 13.14 -21.67
N ASP A 136 11.35 12.19 -22.28
CA ASP A 136 11.19 12.11 -23.73
C ASP A 136 9.91 12.81 -24.22
N ARG A 137 9.03 13.22 -23.29
CA ARG A 137 7.73 13.86 -23.56
C ARG A 137 6.87 13.08 -24.55
N LYS A 138 6.88 11.77 -24.44
CA LYS A 138 6.12 10.85 -25.29
C LYS A 138 5.78 9.55 -24.57
N ARG A 139 4.83 8.83 -25.13
CA ARG A 139 4.48 7.49 -24.66
C ARG A 139 5.55 6.50 -25.14
N LEU A 140 6.07 5.70 -24.22
CA LEU A 140 7.05 4.65 -24.47
C LEU A 140 6.53 3.31 -23.99
N VAL A 141 6.99 2.23 -24.62
CA VAL A 141 6.80 0.87 -24.10
C VAL A 141 7.59 0.76 -22.80
N LEU A 142 6.93 0.32 -21.73
CA LEU A 142 7.55 0.11 -20.43
C LEU A 142 8.31 -1.22 -20.39
N PHE A 143 7.64 -2.30 -20.78
CA PHE A 143 8.21 -3.65 -20.78
C PHE A 143 8.21 -4.23 -22.21
N HIS A 144 9.40 -4.53 -22.73
CA HIS A 144 9.56 -5.16 -24.03
C HIS A 144 9.30 -6.67 -23.96
N GLU A 145 9.72 -7.29 -22.87
CA GLU A 145 9.49 -8.71 -22.58
C GLU A 145 9.08 -8.85 -21.11
N ALA A 146 8.19 -9.80 -20.81
CA ALA A 146 7.82 -10.20 -19.46
C ALA A 146 7.24 -11.61 -19.47
N TYR A 147 7.69 -12.48 -18.57
CA TYR A 147 7.18 -13.85 -18.42
C TYR A 147 7.63 -14.50 -17.11
N ALA A 148 6.88 -15.48 -16.64
CA ALA A 148 7.22 -16.28 -15.46
C ALA A 148 8.35 -17.27 -15.79
N VAL A 149 9.19 -17.54 -14.78
CA VAL A 149 10.29 -18.53 -14.83
C VAL A 149 10.29 -19.38 -13.56
N ASP A 150 10.91 -20.56 -13.61
CA ASP A 150 10.98 -21.42 -12.42
C ASP A 150 12.03 -20.96 -11.39
N GLN A 151 13.09 -20.34 -11.86
CA GLN A 151 14.20 -19.89 -11.00
C GLN A 151 14.82 -18.60 -11.57
N PRO A 152 15.41 -17.74 -10.72
CA PRO A 152 15.97 -16.45 -11.18
C PRO A 152 17.15 -16.59 -12.16
N GLY A 153 17.84 -17.73 -12.17
CA GLY A 153 18.95 -18.01 -13.08
C GLY A 153 18.55 -18.58 -14.43
N THR A 154 17.26 -18.89 -14.65
CA THR A 154 16.77 -19.41 -15.92
C THR A 154 15.97 -18.34 -16.69
N LEU A 155 16.15 -18.32 -18.02
CA LEU A 155 15.37 -17.47 -18.92
C LEU A 155 14.32 -18.28 -19.70
N LYS A 156 14.06 -19.53 -19.32
CA LYS A 156 13.07 -20.38 -19.97
C LYS A 156 11.67 -19.97 -19.50
N PRO A 157 10.81 -19.49 -20.40
CA PRO A 157 9.45 -19.13 -20.05
C PRO A 157 8.64 -20.34 -19.53
N ARG A 158 7.78 -20.08 -18.55
CA ARG A 158 6.74 -20.98 -18.09
C ARG A 158 5.37 -20.29 -18.14
N ALA A 159 4.31 -21.03 -17.82
CA ALA A 159 2.97 -20.45 -17.64
C ALA A 159 2.97 -19.44 -16.51
N ASP A 160 2.11 -18.42 -16.61
CA ASP A 160 1.85 -17.45 -15.57
C ASP A 160 1.41 -18.10 -14.25
N PHE A 161 1.52 -17.36 -13.16
CA PHE A 161 1.20 -17.86 -11.84
C PHE A 161 -0.29 -17.93 -11.60
N SER A 162 -0.77 -19.09 -11.16
CA SER A 162 -2.14 -19.29 -10.68
C SER A 162 -2.33 -18.72 -9.29
N ALA A 163 -3.59 -18.46 -8.89
CA ALA A 163 -3.93 -18.09 -7.51
C ALA A 163 -3.43 -19.12 -6.49
N ALA A 164 -3.49 -20.41 -6.83
CA ALA A 164 -3.01 -21.48 -5.94
C ALA A 164 -1.50 -21.42 -5.72
N GLU A 165 -0.71 -21.17 -6.76
CA GLU A 165 0.74 -21.00 -6.62
C GLU A 165 1.09 -19.78 -5.77
N LEU A 166 0.41 -18.64 -5.98
CA LEU A 166 0.61 -17.45 -5.16
C LEU A 166 0.24 -17.72 -3.69
N ARG A 167 -0.86 -18.45 -3.43
CA ARG A 167 -1.28 -18.81 -2.06
C ARG A 167 -0.37 -19.82 -1.37
N SER A 168 0.47 -20.54 -2.12
CA SER A 168 1.43 -21.47 -1.51
C SER A 168 2.44 -20.76 -0.57
N GLY A 169 2.57 -19.43 -0.70
CA GLY A 169 3.51 -18.62 0.07
C GLY A 169 4.97 -18.79 -0.39
N ASN A 170 5.21 -19.58 -1.43
CA ASN A 170 6.52 -19.73 -2.03
C ASN A 170 6.94 -18.45 -2.74
N GLU A 171 8.24 -18.26 -2.86
CA GLU A 171 8.80 -17.21 -3.69
C GLU A 171 8.74 -17.68 -5.15
N LEU A 172 8.07 -16.88 -6.00
CA LEU A 172 7.89 -17.11 -7.42
C LEU A 172 8.75 -16.13 -8.20
N TYR A 173 9.18 -16.50 -9.40
CA TYR A 173 10.10 -15.68 -10.17
C TYR A 173 9.57 -15.36 -11.55
N PHE A 174 9.78 -14.14 -11.98
CA PHE A 174 9.50 -13.69 -13.33
C PHE A 174 10.64 -12.80 -13.83
N VAL A 175 10.74 -12.65 -15.11
CA VAL A 175 11.69 -11.74 -15.74
C VAL A 175 10.98 -10.72 -16.58
N HIS A 176 11.54 -9.52 -16.64
CA HIS A 176 11.15 -8.54 -17.64
C HIS A 176 12.36 -7.73 -18.10
N SER A 177 12.27 -7.17 -19.31
CA SER A 177 13.14 -6.12 -19.78
C SER A 177 12.34 -4.84 -19.92
N ASP A 178 12.84 -3.75 -19.35
CA ASP A 178 12.23 -2.44 -19.48
C ASP A 178 13.01 -1.56 -20.47
N ASN A 179 12.47 -0.40 -20.77
CA ASN A 179 13.11 0.53 -21.72
C ASN A 179 14.40 1.19 -21.17
N ARG A 180 14.82 0.87 -19.95
CA ARG A 180 16.08 1.32 -19.33
C ARG A 180 17.08 0.20 -19.12
N SER A 181 16.62 -1.04 -19.13
CA SER A 181 17.51 -2.21 -19.07
C SER A 181 17.54 -2.89 -20.42
N SER A 182 18.71 -3.08 -20.98
CA SER A 182 18.90 -3.83 -22.23
C SER A 182 18.84 -5.35 -22.02
N THR A 183 18.69 -5.81 -20.78
CA THR A 183 18.75 -7.21 -20.38
C THR A 183 17.49 -7.61 -19.64
N LEU A 184 17.11 -8.89 -19.76
CA LEU A 184 16.10 -9.50 -18.91
C LEU A 184 16.59 -9.50 -17.47
N SER A 185 15.81 -8.93 -16.57
CA SER A 185 16.11 -8.84 -15.15
C SER A 185 15.12 -9.71 -14.37
N PRO A 186 15.60 -10.60 -13.49
CA PRO A 186 14.75 -11.43 -12.65
C PRO A 186 14.23 -10.66 -11.44
N TYR A 187 12.95 -10.93 -11.11
CA TYR A 187 12.26 -10.43 -9.95
C TYR A 187 11.65 -11.58 -9.17
N SER A 188 11.60 -11.47 -7.87
CA SER A 188 10.80 -12.33 -7.03
C SER A 188 9.43 -11.72 -6.77
N LEU A 189 8.43 -12.58 -6.63
CA LEU A 189 7.05 -12.26 -6.29
C LEU A 189 6.61 -13.19 -5.17
N ARG A 190 6.14 -12.63 -4.07
CA ARG A 190 5.67 -13.39 -2.92
C ARG A 190 4.38 -12.82 -2.35
N LEU A 191 3.39 -13.69 -2.10
CA LEU A 191 2.23 -13.33 -1.30
C LEU A 191 2.67 -13.22 0.17
N VAL A 192 2.56 -12.02 0.75
CA VAL A 192 2.99 -11.77 2.14
C VAL A 192 1.83 -11.82 3.12
N GLN A 193 0.63 -11.53 2.64
CA GLN A 193 -0.60 -11.60 3.45
C GLN A 193 -1.82 -11.83 2.57
N SER A 194 -2.82 -12.55 3.09
CA SER A 194 -4.11 -12.77 2.44
C SER A 194 -5.20 -12.95 3.49
N SER A 195 -6.38 -12.43 3.19
CA SER A 195 -7.63 -12.64 3.94
C SER A 195 -8.74 -13.08 2.98
N ALA A 196 -10.00 -13.11 3.43
CA ALA A 196 -11.14 -13.43 2.55
C ALA A 196 -11.36 -12.36 1.45
N ASP A 197 -11.04 -11.11 1.73
CA ASP A 197 -11.37 -9.97 0.87
C ASP A 197 -10.15 -9.15 0.40
N ALA A 198 -8.95 -9.57 0.77
CA ALA A 198 -7.76 -8.81 0.43
C ALA A 198 -6.50 -9.67 0.35
N PHE A 199 -5.52 -9.22 -0.43
CA PHE A 199 -4.17 -9.77 -0.43
C PHE A 199 -3.11 -8.69 -0.55
N GLN A 200 -1.91 -9.02 -0.09
CA GLN A 200 -0.71 -8.20 -0.26
C GLN A 200 0.43 -9.05 -0.81
N VAL A 201 1.11 -8.52 -1.80
CA VAL A 201 2.30 -9.12 -2.42
C VAL A 201 3.50 -8.19 -2.28
N LEU A 202 4.68 -8.79 -2.27
CA LEU A 202 5.95 -8.09 -2.34
C LEU A 202 6.70 -8.56 -3.58
N ILE A 203 7.22 -7.63 -4.35
CA ILE A 203 8.07 -7.83 -5.52
C ILE A 203 9.42 -7.20 -5.24
N GLU A 204 10.51 -7.89 -5.57
CA GLU A 204 11.89 -7.42 -5.38
C GLU A 204 12.74 -7.76 -6.60
N ASN A 205 13.68 -6.88 -6.96
CA ASN A 205 14.70 -7.27 -7.95
C ASN A 205 15.70 -8.26 -7.33
N VAL A 206 15.94 -9.36 -8.00
CA VAL A 206 16.81 -10.46 -7.51
C VAL A 206 18.28 -10.26 -7.94
N THR A 207 18.51 -9.46 -8.97
CA THR A 207 19.83 -9.11 -9.45
C THR A 207 19.97 -7.61 -9.62
N ASP A 208 21.19 -7.13 -9.82
CA ASP A 208 21.43 -5.74 -10.21
C ASP A 208 20.67 -5.40 -11.49
N LEU A 209 20.00 -4.27 -11.48
CA LEU A 209 19.42 -3.67 -12.69
C LEU A 209 20.50 -2.81 -13.34
N ARG A 210 20.86 -3.16 -14.58
CA ARG A 210 21.99 -2.52 -15.28
C ARG A 210 21.56 -1.85 -16.57
N TYR A 211 22.20 -0.73 -16.88
CA TYR A 211 22.07 -0.04 -18.14
C TYR A 211 23.48 0.30 -18.67
N LEU A 212 23.80 -0.13 -19.88
CA LEU A 212 25.11 0.07 -20.51
C LEU A 212 26.30 -0.32 -19.59
N GLY A 213 26.14 -1.41 -18.83
CA GLY A 213 27.17 -1.92 -17.91
C GLY A 213 27.20 -1.25 -16.53
N MET A 214 26.50 -0.14 -16.34
CA MET A 214 26.40 0.54 -15.04
C MET A 214 25.24 -0.04 -14.22
N THR A 215 25.47 -0.29 -12.93
CA THR A 215 24.39 -0.65 -12.00
C THR A 215 23.53 0.58 -11.72
N LEU A 216 22.22 0.49 -12.04
CA LEU A 216 21.23 1.52 -11.74
C LEU A 216 20.61 1.30 -10.37
N VAL A 217 20.31 0.05 -10.05
CA VAL A 217 19.73 -0.40 -8.79
C VAL A 217 20.41 -1.72 -8.44
N ALA A 218 21.01 -1.83 -7.26
CA ALA A 218 21.62 -3.08 -6.83
C ALA A 218 20.55 -4.12 -6.46
N HIS A 219 20.94 -5.38 -6.32
CA HIS A 219 20.03 -6.46 -5.94
C HIS A 219 19.34 -6.15 -4.60
N HIS A 220 18.03 -6.42 -4.51
CA HIS A 220 17.15 -6.13 -3.37
C HIS A 220 17.02 -4.65 -2.98
N GLU A 221 17.46 -3.72 -3.82
CA GLU A 221 17.33 -2.28 -3.56
C GLU A 221 16.04 -1.68 -4.14
N MET A 222 15.34 -2.41 -5.01
CA MET A 222 13.99 -2.07 -5.45
C MET A 222 12.98 -3.03 -4.82
N GLN A 223 12.04 -2.47 -4.08
CA GLN A 223 10.94 -3.23 -3.48
C GLN A 223 9.61 -2.60 -3.86
N TRP A 224 8.65 -3.41 -4.20
CA TRP A 224 7.32 -2.97 -4.55
C TRP A 224 6.27 -3.82 -3.84
N ALA A 225 5.63 -3.24 -2.82
CA ALA A 225 4.50 -3.84 -2.14
C ALA A 225 3.20 -3.41 -2.83
N VAL A 226 2.31 -4.35 -3.07
CA VAL A 226 0.97 -4.10 -3.64
C VAL A 226 -0.06 -4.78 -2.77
N ALA A 227 -1.10 -4.03 -2.38
CA ALA A 227 -2.26 -4.51 -1.67
C ALA A 227 -3.51 -4.30 -2.50
N ILE A 228 -4.32 -5.34 -2.64
CA ILE A 228 -5.63 -5.30 -3.31
C ILE A 228 -6.68 -5.74 -2.32
N GLU A 229 -7.77 -4.98 -2.19
CA GLU A 229 -8.86 -5.30 -1.28
C GLU A 229 -10.23 -5.06 -1.91
N ARG A 230 -11.20 -5.88 -1.54
CA ARG A 230 -12.58 -5.74 -1.99
C ARG A 230 -13.25 -4.56 -1.27
N LEU A 231 -13.76 -3.60 -2.03
CA LEU A 231 -14.49 -2.43 -1.50
C LEU A 231 -16.01 -2.58 -1.62
N GLY A 232 -16.46 -3.54 -2.38
CA GLY A 232 -17.87 -3.82 -2.65
C GLY A 232 -18.03 -4.74 -3.86
N ALA A 233 -19.25 -4.94 -4.32
CA ALA A 233 -19.52 -5.79 -5.49
C ALA A 233 -18.80 -5.23 -6.73
N GLY A 234 -17.86 -6.01 -7.26
CA GLY A 234 -17.09 -5.68 -8.46
C GLY A 234 -16.15 -4.47 -8.32
N ARG A 235 -16.03 -3.84 -7.14
CA ARG A 235 -15.13 -2.72 -6.88
C ARG A 235 -13.97 -3.13 -6.00
N TRP A 236 -12.77 -2.84 -6.45
CA TRP A 236 -11.50 -3.20 -5.83
C TRP A 236 -10.69 -1.96 -5.49
N GLY A 237 -10.06 -1.98 -4.32
CA GLY A 237 -9.06 -1.01 -3.91
C GLY A 237 -7.67 -1.50 -4.28
N TYR A 238 -6.83 -0.57 -4.73
CA TYR A 238 -5.43 -0.79 -5.05
C TYR A 238 -4.58 0.17 -4.24
N ARG A 239 -3.63 -0.37 -3.52
CA ARG A 239 -2.55 0.40 -2.89
C ARG A 239 -1.23 -0.19 -3.28
N SER A 240 -0.29 0.64 -3.67
CA SER A 240 1.09 0.19 -3.88
C SER A 240 2.09 1.16 -3.27
N LEU A 241 3.24 0.61 -2.95
CA LEU A 241 4.39 1.33 -2.44
C LEU A 241 5.63 0.79 -3.13
N LEU A 242 6.24 1.62 -3.97
CA LEU A 242 7.54 1.37 -4.57
C LEU A 242 8.61 2.07 -3.73
N GLY A 243 9.62 1.32 -3.28
CA GLY A 243 10.81 1.84 -2.60
C GLY A 243 12.07 1.57 -3.42
N LEU A 244 12.93 2.57 -3.53
CA LEU A 244 14.26 2.49 -4.14
C LEU A 244 15.30 3.00 -3.13
N ARG A 245 16.34 2.19 -2.85
CA ARG A 245 17.37 2.52 -1.84
C ARG A 245 18.43 3.46 -2.35
N HIS A 246 18.95 3.25 -3.54
CA HIS A 246 20.00 4.08 -4.11
C HIS A 246 19.62 4.61 -5.49
N LEU A 247 19.74 5.92 -5.66
CA LEU A 247 19.51 6.61 -6.92
C LEU A 247 20.87 7.07 -7.49
N HIS A 248 21.62 6.14 -8.04
CA HIS A 248 23.03 6.36 -8.42
C HIS A 248 23.31 7.43 -9.47
N LEU A 249 22.31 8.11 -10.00
CA LEU A 249 22.51 9.09 -11.07
C LEU A 249 21.79 10.41 -10.78
N GLY A 250 22.47 11.30 -10.15
CA GLY A 250 22.46 12.78 -10.10
C GLY A 250 21.23 13.63 -10.45
N ARG A 251 20.04 13.07 -10.68
CA ARG A 251 18.81 13.81 -10.97
C ARG A 251 17.63 13.19 -10.23
N ALA A 252 17.63 13.31 -8.92
CA ALA A 252 16.63 12.72 -8.04
C ALA A 252 15.18 13.01 -8.50
N GLU A 253 14.88 14.25 -8.90
CA GLU A 253 13.56 14.65 -9.38
C GLU A 253 13.17 13.95 -10.70
N GLN A 254 14.08 13.78 -11.65
CA GLN A 254 13.81 13.07 -12.88
C GLN A 254 13.56 11.58 -12.64
N HIS A 255 14.29 10.98 -11.69
CA HIS A 255 14.04 9.61 -11.23
C HIS A 255 12.69 9.49 -10.56
N ARG A 256 12.32 10.44 -9.69
CA ARG A 256 11.02 10.50 -9.04
C ARG A 256 9.88 10.52 -10.07
N LEU A 257 9.88 11.47 -10.99
CA LEU A 257 8.84 11.60 -12.03
C LEU A 257 8.74 10.34 -12.89
N SER A 258 9.88 9.75 -13.23
CA SER A 258 9.89 8.51 -14.01
C SER A 258 9.30 7.32 -13.27
N ASN A 259 9.65 7.12 -12.00
CA ASN A 259 9.10 6.01 -11.21
C ASN A 259 7.64 6.22 -10.85
N LEU A 260 7.20 7.48 -10.66
CA LEU A 260 5.81 7.84 -10.51
C LEU A 260 5.01 7.42 -11.76
N ALA A 261 5.45 7.83 -12.95
CA ALA A 261 4.75 7.49 -14.19
C ALA A 261 4.68 5.97 -14.44
N ARG A 262 5.74 5.23 -14.10
CA ARG A 262 5.77 3.77 -14.18
C ARG A 262 4.83 3.12 -13.17
N SER A 263 4.78 3.60 -11.93
CA SER A 263 3.88 3.09 -10.90
C SER A 263 2.40 3.29 -11.28
N VAL A 264 2.07 4.45 -11.87
CA VAL A 264 0.73 4.71 -12.40
C VAL A 264 0.40 3.77 -13.55
N ALA A 265 1.33 3.58 -14.50
CA ALA A 265 1.14 2.68 -15.62
C ALA A 265 0.90 1.22 -15.19
N MET A 266 1.54 0.78 -14.12
CA MET A 266 1.30 -0.56 -13.55
C MET A 266 -0.11 -0.69 -12.97
N PHE A 267 -0.60 0.34 -12.27
CA PHE A 267 -1.98 0.36 -11.81
C PHE A 267 -2.96 0.35 -12.98
N ASP A 268 -2.75 1.22 -13.99
CA ASP A 268 -3.65 1.34 -15.14
C ASP A 268 -3.71 0.03 -15.94
N LEU A 269 -2.57 -0.65 -16.11
CA LEU A 269 -2.53 -1.96 -16.74
C LEU A 269 -3.38 -2.98 -15.98
N LEU A 270 -3.20 -3.08 -14.66
CA LEU A 270 -3.98 -3.98 -13.81
C LEU A 270 -5.48 -3.64 -13.87
N ALA A 271 -5.82 -2.36 -13.89
CA ALA A 271 -7.18 -1.87 -13.96
C ALA A 271 -7.82 -1.94 -15.36
N GLY A 272 -7.09 -2.41 -16.37
CA GLY A 272 -7.54 -2.44 -17.77
C GLY A 272 -7.77 -1.06 -18.37
N ARG A 273 -7.04 -0.04 -17.89
CA ARG A 273 -7.15 1.36 -18.30
C ARG A 273 -6.05 1.73 -19.28
N GLN A 274 -6.32 2.72 -20.12
CA GLN A 274 -5.25 3.41 -20.81
C GLN A 274 -4.65 4.46 -19.87
N THR A 275 -3.33 4.45 -19.75
CA THR A 275 -2.62 5.41 -18.90
C THR A 275 -2.85 6.82 -19.43
N ASP A 276 -3.62 7.61 -18.71
CA ASP A 276 -3.78 9.06 -18.94
C ASP A 276 -3.02 9.81 -17.85
N ILE A 277 -1.99 10.54 -18.27
CA ILE A 277 -1.07 11.24 -17.36
C ILE A 277 -1.46 12.70 -17.14
N GLU A 278 -2.36 13.24 -17.93
CA GLU A 278 -2.75 14.65 -17.78
C GLU A 278 -3.34 14.95 -16.40
N GLY A 279 -3.95 13.94 -15.75
CA GLY A 279 -4.47 14.03 -14.38
C GLY A 279 -3.43 14.00 -13.25
N TYR A 280 -2.12 13.82 -13.54
CA TYR A 280 -1.05 13.68 -12.55
C TYR A 280 0.01 14.79 -12.59
N ARG A 281 -0.33 15.91 -13.19
CA ARG A 281 0.52 17.14 -13.25
C ARG A 281 0.34 18.04 -12.04
#